data_938f986b1eb9e543b57ad3836679f88b
#
_entry.id   938f986b1eb9e543b57ad3836679f88b
#
_cell.length_a   1.000
_cell.length_b   1.000
_cell.length_c   1.000
_cell.angle_alpha   90.00
_cell.angle_beta   90.00
_cell.angle_gamma   90.00
#
_symmetry.space_group_name_H-M   'P 1'
#
loop_
_entity.id
_entity.type
_entity.pdbx_description
1 polymer ?
#
loop_
_entity_poly.entity_id
_entity_poly.type
_entity_poly.pdbx_seq_one_letter_code
_entity_poly.pdbx_strand_id
1 'polypeptide(L)'
;DLMNTSYDKFIRTTDEDHEKQVKKIFKKMYAKGDIYKGHYEGMYCTPCESFFTESQLVDGKCPDCGRPCVPAKEEAYFFKMSKYADKLIDYINTHPDFIQPESRKNEMMNNFLLPGLQDLCVSRTSFKWGIPVDFDPKHVVYVWLDALTNYITGIGYDCDGESTEQFNKLWPADLHLIGKDIIRFHTIYWPIFLMSLDLPLPKQVFGHPWLLQGDGKMSKSKGNVIYAD
;
A
#
# COMPACT_ATOMS: atom_id res chain seq x y z
N ASP A 1 -24.52 -8.07 -8.61
CA ASP A 1 -25.88 -8.05 -9.17
C ASP A 1 -26.55 -6.70 -9.01
N LEU A 2 -26.51 -6.05 -7.82
CA LEU A 2 -27.15 -4.74 -7.57
C LEU A 2 -26.64 -3.65 -8.54
N MET A 3 -25.35 -3.59 -8.78
CA MET A 3 -24.71 -2.58 -9.63
C MET A 3 -24.63 -3.02 -11.11
N ASN A 4 -25.19 -4.16 -11.48
CA ASN A 4 -25.08 -4.74 -12.83
C ASN A 4 -23.64 -4.73 -13.36
N THR A 5 -22.68 -4.98 -12.49
CA THR A 5 -21.24 -4.93 -12.78
C THR A 5 -20.77 -6.30 -13.26
N SER A 6 -20.08 -6.34 -14.39
CA SER A 6 -19.33 -7.50 -14.85
C SER A 6 -17.87 -7.37 -14.42
N TYR A 7 -17.25 -8.48 -14.01
CA TYR A 7 -15.82 -8.55 -13.68
C TYR A 7 -15.27 -9.92 -14.10
N ASP A 8 -14.02 -9.96 -14.49
CA ASP A 8 -13.37 -11.21 -14.92
C ASP A 8 -12.74 -11.96 -13.74
N LYS A 9 -12.30 -11.24 -12.72
CA LYS A 9 -11.71 -11.80 -11.51
C LYS A 9 -12.10 -11.00 -10.27
N PHE A 10 -12.47 -11.72 -9.24
CA PHE A 10 -12.64 -11.23 -7.89
C PHE A 10 -11.62 -11.91 -6.97
N ILE A 11 -10.89 -11.15 -6.15
CA ILE A 11 -9.89 -11.66 -5.23
C ILE A 11 -10.13 -11.12 -3.82
N ARG A 12 -9.83 -11.95 -2.83
CA ARG A 12 -9.73 -11.56 -1.42
C ARG A 12 -8.31 -11.73 -0.94
N THR A 13 -7.82 -10.82 -0.12
CA THR A 13 -6.49 -10.96 0.50
C THR A 13 -6.39 -12.10 1.53
N THR A 14 -7.51 -12.75 1.80
CA THR A 14 -7.61 -13.99 2.59
C THR A 14 -7.61 -15.26 1.73
N ASP A 15 -7.44 -15.15 0.42
CA ASP A 15 -7.32 -16.32 -0.45
C ASP A 15 -5.96 -16.98 -0.23
N GLU A 16 -5.94 -18.30 -0.04
CA GLU A 16 -4.73 -19.06 0.32
C GLU A 16 -3.58 -18.86 -0.68
N ASP A 17 -3.88 -18.80 -1.97
CA ASP A 17 -2.86 -18.60 -3.00
C ASP A 17 -2.25 -17.20 -2.92
N HIS A 18 -3.06 -16.19 -2.60
CA HIS A 18 -2.58 -14.84 -2.35
C HIS A 18 -1.65 -14.81 -1.14
N GLU A 19 -2.08 -15.37 0.00
CA GLU A 19 -1.26 -15.40 1.21
C GLU A 19 0.08 -16.11 1.00
N LYS A 20 0.09 -17.24 0.27
CA LYS A 20 1.32 -17.96 -0.10
C LYS A 20 2.27 -17.07 -0.89
N GLN A 21 1.75 -16.36 -1.88
CA GLN A 21 2.58 -15.48 -2.72
C GLN A 21 3.10 -14.28 -1.94
N VAL A 22 2.30 -13.66 -1.07
CA VAL A 22 2.76 -12.56 -0.22
C VAL A 22 3.93 -12.96 0.68
N LYS A 23 3.89 -14.15 1.27
CA LYS A 23 5.00 -14.72 2.06
C LYS A 23 6.28 -14.86 1.23
N LYS A 24 6.16 -15.42 0.02
CA LYS A 24 7.28 -15.57 -0.91
C LYS A 24 7.85 -14.22 -1.35
N ILE A 25 6.99 -13.26 -1.68
CA ILE A 25 7.35 -11.88 -2.06
C ILE A 25 8.13 -11.21 -0.93
N PHE A 26 7.63 -11.27 0.30
CA PHE A 26 8.30 -10.70 1.45
C PHE A 26 9.70 -11.31 1.64
N LYS A 27 9.80 -12.64 1.59
CA LYS A 27 11.05 -13.38 1.71
C LYS A 27 12.04 -13.02 0.60
N LYS A 28 11.57 -12.89 -0.65
CA LYS A 28 12.41 -12.49 -1.80
C LYS A 28 12.97 -11.07 -1.62
N MET A 29 12.13 -10.12 -1.22
CA MET A 29 12.55 -8.73 -0.94
C MET A 29 13.55 -8.67 0.22
N TYR A 30 13.35 -9.49 1.26
CA TYR A 30 14.28 -9.61 2.37
C TYR A 30 15.63 -10.21 1.93
N ALA A 31 15.63 -11.29 1.17
CA ALA A 31 16.84 -11.90 0.63
C ALA A 31 17.63 -10.97 -0.32
N LYS A 32 16.92 -10.11 -1.07
CA LYS A 32 17.50 -9.07 -1.94
C LYS A 32 18.10 -7.90 -1.13
N GLY A 33 17.84 -7.85 0.18
CA GLY A 33 18.26 -6.76 1.06
C GLY A 33 17.45 -5.47 0.90
N ASP A 34 16.29 -5.54 0.27
CA ASP A 34 15.33 -4.44 0.15
C ASP A 34 14.46 -4.32 1.40
N ILE A 35 14.29 -5.40 2.14
CA ILE A 35 13.70 -5.41 3.47
C ILE A 35 14.79 -5.70 4.51
N TYR A 36 14.76 -4.99 5.63
CA TYR A 36 15.67 -5.18 6.75
C TYR A 36 14.93 -5.06 8.08
N LYS A 37 15.49 -5.65 9.12
CA LYS A 37 14.94 -5.61 10.48
C LYS A 37 15.46 -4.38 11.22
N GLY A 38 14.57 -3.67 11.86
CA GLY A 38 14.85 -2.47 12.62
C GLY A 38 13.85 -2.27 13.76
N HIS A 39 13.74 -1.03 14.23
CA HIS A 39 12.79 -0.69 15.27
C HIS A 39 11.99 0.53 14.82
N TYR A 40 10.69 0.45 15.00
CA TYR A 40 9.80 1.61 14.87
C TYR A 40 9.69 2.28 16.24
N GLU A 41 9.95 3.57 16.29
CA GLU A 41 9.78 4.41 17.47
C GLU A 41 8.70 5.44 17.19
N GLY A 42 7.79 5.63 18.13
CA GLY A 42 6.71 6.59 17.96
C GLY A 42 5.83 6.66 19.20
N MET A 43 4.76 7.42 19.07
CA MET A 43 3.75 7.55 20.12
C MET A 43 2.66 6.48 19.91
N TYR A 44 2.57 5.54 20.83
CA TYR A 44 1.65 4.41 20.75
C TYR A 44 0.35 4.67 21.51
N CYS A 45 -0.77 4.49 20.83
CA CYS A 45 -2.10 4.49 21.44
C CYS A 45 -2.51 3.04 21.72
N THR A 46 -2.46 2.63 22.98
CA THR A 46 -2.80 1.26 23.38
C THR A 46 -4.24 0.85 23.00
N PRO A 47 -5.28 1.71 23.17
CA PRO A 47 -6.64 1.32 22.79
C PRO A 47 -6.91 1.22 21.29
N CYS A 48 -6.15 1.95 20.47
CA CYS A 48 -6.25 1.88 19.00
C CYS A 48 -5.21 0.94 18.39
N GLU A 49 -4.28 0.41 19.22
CA GLU A 49 -3.16 -0.44 18.78
C GLU A 49 -2.38 0.18 17.60
N SER A 50 -2.19 1.51 17.66
CA SER A 50 -1.64 2.28 16.54
C SER A 50 -0.50 3.19 16.99
N PHE A 51 0.51 3.28 16.13
CA PHE A 51 1.60 4.24 16.27
C PHE A 51 1.33 5.51 15.50
N PHE A 52 1.74 6.62 16.08
CA PHE A 52 1.67 7.95 15.49
C PHE A 52 3.02 8.66 15.64
N THR A 53 3.35 9.52 14.69
CA THR A 53 4.41 10.50 14.89
C THR A 53 3.92 11.62 15.82
N GLU A 54 4.82 12.33 16.46
CA GLU A 54 4.44 13.48 17.31
C GLU A 54 3.59 14.51 16.55
N SER A 55 3.90 14.73 15.27
CA SER A 55 3.17 15.67 14.40
C SER A 55 1.75 15.20 14.04
N GLN A 56 1.44 13.93 14.21
CA GLN A 56 0.10 13.38 13.96
C GLN A 56 -0.81 13.49 15.19
N LEU A 57 -0.24 13.71 16.37
CA LEU A 57 -1.03 13.86 17.58
C LEU A 57 -1.81 15.19 17.58
N VAL A 58 -3.01 15.14 18.11
CA VAL A 58 -3.83 16.34 18.38
C VAL A 58 -3.75 16.64 19.87
N ASP A 59 -3.12 17.77 20.21
CA ASP A 59 -2.85 18.15 21.62
C ASP A 59 -2.16 17.03 22.43
N GLY A 60 -1.20 16.33 21.81
CA GLY A 60 -0.48 15.21 22.43
C GLY A 60 -1.30 13.92 22.60
N LYS A 61 -2.48 13.85 21.99
CA LYS A 61 -3.40 12.72 22.07
C LYS A 61 -3.61 12.03 20.73
N CYS A 62 -4.08 10.80 20.80
CA CYS A 62 -4.45 10.01 19.62
C CYS A 62 -5.48 10.73 18.74
N PRO A 63 -5.23 10.93 17.44
CA PRO A 63 -6.17 11.58 16.54
C PRO A 63 -7.47 10.81 16.35
N ASP A 64 -7.45 9.48 16.56
CA ASP A 64 -8.60 8.62 16.31
C ASP A 64 -9.54 8.53 17.52
N CYS A 65 -9.00 8.42 18.74
CA CYS A 65 -9.81 8.17 19.93
C CYS A 65 -9.66 9.24 21.03
N GLY A 66 -8.79 10.23 20.87
CA GLY A 66 -8.56 11.32 21.84
C GLY A 66 -7.86 10.90 23.14
N ARG A 67 -7.38 9.65 23.26
CA ARG A 67 -6.69 9.16 24.47
C ARG A 67 -5.20 9.49 24.42
N PRO A 68 -4.53 9.57 25.60
CA PRO A 68 -3.09 9.78 25.66
C PRO A 68 -2.33 8.67 24.93
N CYS A 69 -1.30 9.06 24.19
CA CYS A 69 -0.32 8.14 23.62
C CYS A 69 0.95 8.11 24.47
N VAL A 70 1.63 6.96 24.49
CA VAL A 70 2.89 6.79 25.22
C VAL A 70 4.03 6.52 24.24
N PRO A 71 5.25 6.99 24.50
CA PRO A 71 6.41 6.61 23.70
C PRO A 71 6.59 5.09 23.74
N ALA A 72 6.73 4.50 22.59
CA ALA A 72 6.94 3.06 22.48
C ALA A 72 7.91 2.73 21.33
N LYS A 73 8.54 1.57 21.45
CA LYS A 73 9.46 1.03 20.46
C LYS A 73 9.03 -0.39 20.12
N GLU A 74 8.83 -0.66 18.84
CA GLU A 74 8.43 -1.96 18.34
C GLU A 74 9.48 -2.46 17.33
N GLU A 75 9.88 -3.72 17.45
CA GLU A 75 10.67 -4.38 16.41
C GLU A 75 9.81 -4.53 15.15
N ALA A 76 10.35 -4.16 14.01
CA ALA A 76 9.64 -4.22 12.75
C ALA A 76 10.58 -4.44 11.57
N TYR A 77 10.02 -4.88 10.45
CA TYR A 77 10.72 -4.91 9.17
C TYR A 77 10.42 -3.64 8.39
N PHE A 78 11.45 -3.12 7.73
CA PHE A 78 11.38 -1.91 6.92
C PHE A 78 11.78 -2.22 5.48
N PHE A 79 11.04 -1.65 4.53
CA PHE A 79 11.40 -1.68 3.12
C PHE A 79 12.14 -0.39 2.73
N LYS A 80 13.27 -0.53 2.04
CA LYS A 80 14.15 0.58 1.60
C LYS A 80 13.53 1.35 0.43
N MET A 81 12.54 2.20 0.72
CA MET A 81 11.88 3.04 -0.28
C MET A 81 12.88 4.00 -0.94
N SER A 82 13.80 4.53 -0.15
CA SER A 82 14.84 5.47 -0.59
C SER A 82 15.72 4.92 -1.71
N LYS A 83 15.99 3.60 -1.72
CA LYS A 83 16.79 2.92 -2.76
C LYS A 83 16.21 3.08 -4.17
N TYR A 84 14.90 3.24 -4.29
CA TYR A 84 14.17 3.27 -5.56
C TYR A 84 13.63 4.66 -5.91
N ALA A 85 13.81 5.66 -5.05
CA ALA A 85 13.22 6.99 -5.20
C ALA A 85 13.61 7.66 -6.52
N ASP A 86 14.91 7.74 -6.82
CA ASP A 86 15.41 8.39 -8.03
C ASP A 86 14.90 7.67 -9.30
N LYS A 87 14.91 6.33 -9.28
CA LYS A 87 14.41 5.54 -10.40
C LYS A 87 12.92 5.77 -10.65
N LEU A 88 12.14 5.95 -9.59
CA LEU A 88 10.72 6.27 -9.72
C LEU A 88 10.49 7.70 -10.23
N ILE A 89 11.28 8.67 -9.76
CA ILE A 89 11.23 10.06 -10.23
C ILE A 89 11.53 10.11 -11.74
N ASP A 90 12.58 9.43 -12.17
CA ASP A 90 12.95 9.35 -13.59
C ASP A 90 11.84 8.70 -14.42
N TYR A 91 11.25 7.63 -13.90
CA TYR A 91 10.12 6.98 -14.57
C TYR A 91 8.92 7.92 -14.73
N ILE A 92 8.51 8.63 -13.68
CA ILE A 92 7.40 9.59 -13.72
C ILE A 92 7.68 10.73 -14.71
N ASN A 93 8.92 11.21 -14.78
CA ASN A 93 9.31 12.29 -15.69
C ASN A 93 9.33 11.85 -17.16
N THR A 94 9.67 10.59 -17.43
CA THR A 94 9.71 10.04 -18.78
C THR A 94 8.38 9.44 -19.24
N HIS A 95 7.42 9.25 -18.33
CA HIS A 95 6.09 8.71 -18.60
C HIS A 95 5.01 9.69 -18.11
N PRO A 96 4.73 10.76 -18.86
CA PRO A 96 3.85 11.86 -18.40
C PRO A 96 2.41 11.41 -18.08
N ASP A 97 1.96 10.32 -18.69
CA ASP A 97 0.61 9.77 -18.49
C ASP A 97 0.52 8.76 -17.33
N PHE A 98 1.64 8.45 -16.68
CA PHE A 98 1.67 7.44 -15.62
C PHE A 98 0.76 7.81 -14.43
N ILE A 99 0.77 9.07 -14.00
CA ILE A 99 -0.07 9.56 -12.88
C ILE A 99 -1.05 10.59 -13.40
N GLN A 100 -2.35 10.29 -13.30
CA GLN A 100 -3.42 11.17 -13.74
C GLN A 100 -4.46 11.40 -12.62
N PRO A 101 -5.08 12.58 -12.58
CA PRO A 101 -4.77 13.80 -13.35
C PRO A 101 -3.43 14.44 -12.93
N GLU A 102 -2.90 15.34 -13.72
CA GLU A 102 -1.60 15.99 -13.50
C GLU A 102 -1.45 16.62 -12.10
N SER A 103 -2.55 17.14 -11.55
CA SER A 103 -2.57 17.66 -10.18
C SER A 103 -2.14 16.61 -9.14
N ARG A 104 -2.45 15.35 -9.37
CA ARG A 104 -2.04 14.23 -8.49
C ARG A 104 -0.56 13.90 -8.68
N LYS A 105 -0.06 13.95 -9.92
CA LYS A 105 1.38 13.83 -10.20
C LYS A 105 2.16 14.89 -9.43
N ASN A 106 1.76 16.15 -9.55
CA ASN A 106 2.42 17.27 -8.88
C ASN A 106 2.38 17.13 -7.36
N GLU A 107 1.26 16.69 -6.79
CA GLU A 107 1.14 16.40 -5.35
C GLU A 107 2.11 15.31 -4.90
N MET A 108 2.21 14.21 -5.62
CA MET A 108 3.11 13.10 -5.26
C MET A 108 4.59 13.49 -5.40
N MET A 109 4.93 14.19 -6.47
CA MET A 109 6.30 14.68 -6.69
C MET A 109 6.72 15.65 -5.61
N ASN A 110 5.96 16.72 -5.38
CA ASN A 110 6.37 17.82 -4.51
C ASN A 110 6.28 17.48 -3.02
N ASN A 111 5.28 16.68 -2.61
CA ASN A 111 5.05 16.45 -1.18
C ASN A 111 5.76 15.18 -0.66
N PHE A 112 6.15 14.26 -1.54
CA PHE A 112 6.69 12.97 -1.11
C PHE A 112 8.02 12.60 -1.76
N LEU A 113 8.13 12.70 -3.09
CA LEU A 113 9.31 12.20 -3.80
C LEU A 113 10.49 13.17 -3.72
N LEU A 114 10.29 14.45 -4.07
CA LEU A 114 11.37 15.44 -4.07
C LEU A 114 11.92 15.77 -2.68
N PRO A 115 11.11 15.78 -1.60
CA PRO A 115 11.66 15.92 -0.25
C PRO A 115 12.46 14.70 0.24
N GLY A 116 12.39 13.56 -0.46
CA GLY A 116 13.03 12.31 -0.11
C GLY A 116 12.09 11.32 0.58
N LEU A 117 12.17 10.06 0.16
CA LEU A 117 11.38 8.98 0.75
C LEU A 117 12.08 8.41 1.98
N GLN A 118 11.31 8.23 3.03
CA GLN A 118 11.72 7.43 4.19
C GLN A 118 11.35 5.97 3.96
N ASP A 119 12.11 5.07 4.60
CA ASP A 119 11.85 3.65 4.52
C ASP A 119 10.51 3.29 5.17
N LEU A 120 9.80 2.38 4.54
CA LEU A 120 8.44 2.01 4.93
C LEU A 120 8.45 0.84 5.90
N CYS A 121 7.80 0.99 7.05
CA CYS A 121 7.54 -0.14 7.93
C CYS A 121 6.56 -1.12 7.26
N VAL A 122 7.00 -2.38 7.07
CA VAL A 122 6.24 -3.40 6.33
C VAL A 122 5.85 -4.62 7.19
N SER A 123 6.01 -4.53 8.51
CA SER A 123 5.49 -5.54 9.42
C SER A 123 5.02 -4.94 10.75
N ARG A 124 4.25 -5.72 11.50
CA ARG A 124 3.75 -5.38 12.85
C ARG A 124 3.85 -6.60 13.76
N THR A 125 4.03 -6.36 15.06
CA THR A 125 3.96 -7.37 16.12
C THR A 125 2.81 -7.13 17.10
N SER A 126 2.22 -5.94 17.07
CA SER A 126 1.18 -5.49 18.00
C SER A 126 -0.16 -6.21 17.84
N PHE A 127 -0.39 -6.87 16.71
CA PHE A 127 -1.57 -7.70 16.48
C PHE A 127 -1.19 -8.99 15.72
N LYS A 128 -2.07 -9.99 15.78
CA LYS A 128 -1.81 -11.33 15.22
C LYS A 128 -2.61 -11.64 13.95
N TRP A 129 -3.61 -10.82 13.63
CA TRP A 129 -4.40 -11.01 12.43
C TRP A 129 -3.64 -10.50 11.20
N GLY A 130 -3.55 -11.30 10.18
CA GLY A 130 -2.86 -10.99 8.93
C GLY A 130 -1.93 -12.11 8.49
N ILE A 131 -1.18 -11.87 7.44
CA ILE A 131 -0.25 -12.85 6.86
C ILE A 131 1.03 -12.87 7.69
N PRO A 132 1.39 -13.99 8.34
CA PRO A 132 2.63 -14.06 9.11
C PRO A 132 3.85 -14.05 8.19
N VAL A 133 4.94 -13.42 8.66
CA VAL A 133 6.25 -13.52 8.02
C VAL A 133 6.79 -14.93 8.24
N ASP A 134 7.03 -15.68 7.18
CA ASP A 134 7.34 -17.11 7.21
C ASP A 134 8.52 -17.46 8.14
N PHE A 135 9.60 -16.69 8.07
CA PHE A 135 10.83 -16.93 8.82
C PHE A 135 10.85 -16.22 10.20
N ASP A 136 9.83 -15.40 10.50
CA ASP A 136 9.68 -14.71 11.79
C ASP A 136 8.19 -14.53 12.13
N PRO A 137 7.49 -15.61 12.55
CA PRO A 137 6.02 -15.65 12.69
C PRO A 137 5.43 -14.73 13.75
N LYS A 138 6.26 -14.09 14.58
CA LYS A 138 5.80 -13.05 15.51
C LYS A 138 5.41 -11.76 14.79
N HIS A 139 5.88 -11.57 13.56
CA HIS A 139 5.53 -10.45 12.69
C HIS A 139 4.43 -10.84 11.71
N VAL A 140 3.48 -9.93 11.50
CA VAL A 140 2.53 -9.99 10.38
C VAL A 140 2.89 -8.94 9.34
N VAL A 141 2.66 -9.27 8.08
CA VAL A 141 2.91 -8.36 6.95
C VAL A 141 1.98 -7.15 7.05
N TYR A 142 2.54 -5.97 6.81
CA TYR A 142 1.78 -4.73 6.82
C TYR A 142 0.80 -4.65 5.64
N VAL A 143 -0.39 -4.12 5.94
CA VAL A 143 -1.54 -4.10 5.04
C VAL A 143 -1.25 -3.64 3.61
N TRP A 144 -0.39 -2.66 3.38
CA TRP A 144 -0.15 -2.16 2.03
C TRP A 144 0.78 -3.02 1.19
N LEU A 145 1.70 -3.77 1.80
CA LEU A 145 2.46 -4.77 1.05
C LEU A 145 1.56 -5.95 0.65
N ASP A 146 0.70 -6.39 1.55
CA ASP A 146 -0.32 -7.39 1.31
C ASP A 146 -1.33 -6.91 0.24
N ALA A 147 -2.02 -5.80 0.51
CA ALA A 147 -3.10 -5.32 -0.34
C ALA A 147 -2.66 -4.99 -1.78
N LEU A 148 -1.50 -4.39 -1.98
CA LEU A 148 -1.05 -4.00 -3.33
C LEU A 148 -0.63 -5.20 -4.18
N THR A 149 -0.06 -6.23 -3.57
CA THR A 149 0.35 -7.43 -4.31
C THR A 149 -0.81 -8.25 -4.84
N ASN A 150 -2.06 -8.00 -4.38
CA ASN A 150 -3.23 -8.69 -4.93
C ASN A 150 -3.41 -8.46 -6.44
N TYR A 151 -2.96 -7.31 -6.96
CA TYR A 151 -3.06 -7.01 -8.40
C TYR A 151 -2.31 -8.01 -9.28
N ILE A 152 -1.23 -8.58 -8.79
CA ILE A 152 -0.46 -9.58 -9.52
C ILE A 152 -0.84 -11.01 -9.11
N THR A 153 -1.05 -11.26 -7.82
CA THR A 153 -1.40 -12.62 -7.35
C THR A 153 -2.77 -13.05 -7.85
N GLY A 154 -3.74 -12.12 -7.96
CA GLY A 154 -5.08 -12.38 -8.49
C GLY A 154 -5.11 -12.87 -9.94
N ILE A 155 -4.08 -12.59 -10.71
CA ILE A 155 -3.94 -13.03 -12.10
C ILE A 155 -2.87 -14.11 -12.28
N GLY A 156 -2.35 -14.66 -11.17
CA GLY A 156 -1.50 -15.85 -11.19
C GLY A 156 0.00 -15.57 -11.28
N TYR A 157 0.48 -14.46 -10.70
CA TYR A 157 1.91 -14.26 -10.47
C TYR A 157 2.46 -15.31 -9.52
N ASP A 158 3.56 -15.96 -9.89
CA ASP A 158 4.35 -16.81 -8.99
C ASP A 158 5.75 -16.20 -8.77
N CYS A 159 6.08 -15.99 -7.51
CA CYS A 159 7.31 -15.32 -7.10
C CYS A 159 8.57 -16.17 -7.34
N ASP A 160 8.46 -17.49 -7.23
CA ASP A 160 9.58 -18.46 -7.28
C ASP A 160 9.51 -19.38 -8.50
N GLY A 161 8.37 -19.43 -9.19
CA GLY A 161 8.09 -20.32 -10.30
C GLY A 161 7.75 -19.59 -11.58
N GLU A 162 7.09 -20.33 -12.46
CA GLU A 162 6.51 -19.78 -13.67
C GLU A 162 5.12 -19.21 -13.36
N SER A 163 4.95 -17.91 -13.62
CA SER A 163 3.65 -17.27 -13.56
C SER A 163 2.70 -17.84 -14.62
N THR A 164 1.41 -17.75 -14.37
CA THR A 164 0.40 -18.26 -15.28
C THR A 164 0.41 -17.54 -16.64
N GLU A 165 -0.13 -18.17 -17.66
CA GLU A 165 -0.36 -17.55 -18.97
C GLU A 165 -1.23 -16.28 -18.84
N GLN A 166 -2.21 -16.28 -17.93
CA GLN A 166 -3.05 -15.14 -17.64
C GLN A 166 -2.23 -13.95 -17.12
N PHE A 167 -1.31 -14.17 -16.19
CA PHE A 167 -0.39 -13.11 -15.73
C PHE A 167 0.42 -12.55 -16.89
N ASN A 168 1.05 -13.42 -17.68
CA ASN A 168 1.90 -12.99 -18.78
C ASN A 168 1.14 -12.21 -19.87
N LYS A 169 -0.16 -12.47 -20.02
CA LYS A 169 -1.03 -11.76 -20.97
C LYS A 169 -1.56 -10.42 -20.44
N LEU A 170 -1.87 -10.35 -19.13
CA LEU A 170 -2.60 -9.22 -18.55
C LEU A 170 -1.70 -8.22 -17.81
N TRP A 171 -0.48 -8.63 -17.43
CA TRP A 171 0.45 -7.72 -16.77
C TRP A 171 1.46 -7.15 -17.78
N PRO A 172 1.79 -5.86 -17.76
CA PRO A 172 1.33 -4.84 -16.80
C PRO A 172 -0.10 -4.36 -17.04
N ALA A 173 -0.76 -3.95 -15.95
CA ALA A 173 -2.08 -3.36 -16.01
C ALA A 173 -2.10 -2.09 -16.87
N ASP A 174 -3.13 -1.93 -17.70
CA ASP A 174 -3.32 -0.71 -18.48
C ASP A 174 -3.68 0.47 -17.59
N LEU A 175 -4.54 0.25 -16.59
CA LEU A 175 -5.06 1.28 -15.70
C LEU A 175 -5.31 0.74 -14.29
N HIS A 176 -4.80 1.46 -13.29
CA HIS A 176 -5.31 1.41 -11.92
C HIS A 176 -6.24 2.59 -11.71
N LEU A 177 -7.55 2.34 -11.61
CA LEU A 177 -8.55 3.35 -11.30
C LEU A 177 -8.86 3.31 -9.81
N ILE A 178 -8.51 4.37 -9.10
CA ILE A 178 -8.56 4.41 -7.63
C ILE A 178 -9.07 5.74 -7.09
N GLY A 179 -9.52 5.77 -5.84
CA GLY A 179 -9.79 7.01 -5.12
C GLY A 179 -8.51 7.78 -4.79
N LYS A 180 -8.58 9.11 -4.84
CA LYS A 180 -7.42 9.96 -4.54
C LYS A 180 -6.80 9.75 -3.16
N ASP A 181 -7.57 9.21 -2.21
CA ASP A 181 -7.11 8.96 -0.82
C ASP A 181 -6.03 7.87 -0.75
N ILE A 182 -5.98 6.99 -1.74
CA ILE A 182 -4.99 5.92 -1.83
C ILE A 182 -4.01 6.10 -2.98
N ILE A 183 -3.95 7.30 -3.56
CA ILE A 183 -3.06 7.59 -4.70
C ILE A 183 -1.58 7.39 -4.36
N ARG A 184 -1.15 7.79 -3.16
CA ARG A 184 0.23 7.63 -2.70
C ARG A 184 0.66 6.16 -2.71
N PHE A 185 -0.21 5.26 -2.29
CA PHE A 185 0.09 3.83 -2.24
C PHE A 185 0.24 3.23 -3.65
N HIS A 186 -0.54 3.70 -4.62
CA HIS A 186 -0.54 3.19 -5.99
C HIS A 186 0.49 3.85 -6.91
N THR A 187 0.98 5.05 -6.56
CA THR A 187 1.94 5.79 -7.40
C THR A 187 3.34 5.83 -6.83
N ILE A 188 3.51 5.50 -5.54
CA ILE A 188 4.82 5.47 -4.87
C ILE A 188 5.12 4.05 -4.36
N TYR A 189 4.31 3.50 -3.45
CA TYR A 189 4.63 2.21 -2.84
C TYR A 189 4.58 1.06 -3.84
N TRP A 190 3.50 0.97 -4.59
CA TRP A 190 3.29 -0.10 -5.55
C TRP A 190 4.35 -0.15 -6.65
N PRO A 191 4.65 0.94 -7.36
CA PRO A 191 5.74 0.95 -8.33
C PRO A 191 7.08 0.53 -7.74
N ILE A 192 7.41 0.98 -6.53
CA ILE A 192 8.67 0.61 -5.87
C ILE A 192 8.70 -0.88 -5.52
N PHE A 193 7.60 -1.47 -5.05
CA PHE A 193 7.52 -2.91 -4.82
C PHE A 193 7.70 -3.70 -6.12
N LEU A 194 7.08 -3.25 -7.21
CA LEU A 194 7.27 -3.85 -8.53
C LEU A 194 8.72 -3.74 -9.02
N MET A 195 9.36 -2.59 -8.83
CA MET A 195 10.79 -2.41 -9.15
C MET A 195 11.68 -3.37 -8.34
N SER A 196 11.34 -3.61 -7.07
CA SER A 196 12.05 -4.59 -6.23
C SER A 196 11.86 -6.03 -6.72
N LEU A 197 10.71 -6.34 -7.29
CA LEU A 197 10.39 -7.64 -7.89
C LEU A 197 10.90 -7.79 -9.33
N ASP A 198 11.52 -6.74 -9.88
CA ASP A 198 11.94 -6.68 -11.28
C ASP A 198 10.79 -6.86 -12.28
N LEU A 199 9.59 -6.37 -11.90
CA LEU A 199 8.37 -6.41 -12.71
C LEU A 199 8.11 -5.07 -13.40
N PRO A 200 7.48 -5.08 -14.59
CA PRO A 200 7.06 -3.85 -15.25
C PRO A 200 5.98 -3.12 -14.43
N LEU A 201 5.97 -1.79 -14.54
CA LEU A 201 4.99 -0.95 -13.86
C LEU A 201 3.66 -0.89 -14.63
N PRO A 202 2.53 -0.59 -13.96
CA PRO A 202 1.28 -0.26 -14.63
C PRO A 202 1.47 0.90 -15.61
N LYS A 203 0.73 0.91 -16.70
CA LYS A 203 0.83 1.99 -17.70
C LYS A 203 0.30 3.32 -17.15
N GLN A 204 -0.79 3.26 -16.37
CA GLN A 204 -1.42 4.45 -15.79
C GLN A 204 -2.05 4.18 -14.43
N VAL A 205 -1.98 5.18 -13.55
CA VAL A 205 -2.75 5.26 -12.30
C VAL A 205 -3.61 6.53 -12.36
N PHE A 206 -4.92 6.38 -12.29
CA PHE A 206 -5.87 7.48 -12.28
C PHE A 206 -6.54 7.61 -10.91
N GLY A 207 -6.30 8.73 -10.23
CA GLY A 207 -6.90 9.03 -8.93
C GLY A 207 -8.14 9.92 -9.07
N HIS A 208 -9.35 9.32 -8.99
CA HIS A 208 -10.59 10.10 -9.05
C HIS A 208 -10.83 10.90 -7.75
N PRO A 209 -11.52 12.03 -7.81
CA PRO A 209 -11.86 12.84 -6.65
C PRO A 209 -12.87 12.12 -5.74
N TRP A 210 -13.08 12.68 -4.53
CA TRP A 210 -14.10 12.19 -3.63
C TRP A 210 -15.49 12.39 -4.22
N LEU A 211 -16.37 11.45 -3.95
CA LEU A 211 -17.80 11.65 -4.09
C LEU A 211 -18.28 12.54 -2.95
N LEU A 212 -18.95 13.63 -3.31
CA LEU A 212 -19.45 14.62 -2.36
C LEU A 212 -20.94 14.48 -2.20
N GLN A 213 -21.45 14.70 -0.99
CA GLN A 213 -22.87 14.89 -0.72
C GLN A 213 -23.03 16.14 0.15
N GLY A 214 -23.79 17.13 -0.37
CA GLY A 214 -23.81 18.46 0.25
C GLY A 214 -22.42 19.09 0.23
N ASP A 215 -22.03 19.69 1.35
CA ASP A 215 -20.75 20.42 1.48
C ASP A 215 -19.56 19.52 1.90
N GLY A 216 -19.71 18.21 1.85
CA GLY A 216 -18.66 17.32 2.38
C GLY A 216 -18.46 16.00 1.67
N LYS A 217 -17.34 15.35 2.02
CA LYS A 217 -17.04 13.98 1.57
C LYS A 217 -18.15 13.03 2.03
N MET A 218 -18.68 12.23 1.12
CA MET A 218 -19.57 11.13 1.43
C MET A 218 -18.82 10.07 2.25
N SER A 219 -19.32 9.75 3.44
CA SER A 219 -18.65 8.83 4.36
C SER A 219 -19.66 8.13 5.27
N LYS A 220 -19.48 6.82 5.46
CA LYS A 220 -20.29 6.00 6.38
C LYS A 220 -20.25 6.55 7.81
N SER A 221 -19.08 7.00 8.27
CA SER A 221 -18.92 7.56 9.61
C SER A 221 -19.66 8.87 9.85
N LYS A 222 -19.97 9.60 8.77
CA LYS A 222 -20.76 10.84 8.83
C LYS A 222 -22.26 10.62 8.59
N GLY A 223 -22.68 9.41 8.25
CA GLY A 223 -24.08 9.09 7.98
C GLY A 223 -24.67 9.72 6.71
N ASN A 224 -23.81 10.28 5.83
CA ASN A 224 -24.21 10.96 4.61
C ASN A 224 -23.94 10.12 3.34
N VAL A 225 -24.13 8.80 3.44
CA VAL A 225 -23.93 7.87 2.33
C VAL A 225 -25.22 7.73 1.53
N ILE A 226 -25.11 7.80 0.21
CA ILE A 226 -26.14 7.34 -0.72
C ILE A 226 -25.85 5.89 -1.04
N TYR A 227 -26.78 5.00 -0.74
CA TYR A 227 -26.68 3.58 -1.07
C TYR A 227 -27.16 3.33 -2.49
N ALA A 228 -26.72 2.23 -3.08
CA ALA A 228 -27.05 1.85 -4.45
C ALA A 228 -28.42 1.15 -4.58
N ASP A 229 -29.08 0.83 -3.46
CA ASP A 229 -30.40 0.19 -3.33
C ASP A 229 -31.51 1.19 -3.02
#